data_5184f966c21249b1e3f5971b2fba2925
#
_entry.id   5184f966c21249b1e3f5971b2fba2925
#
_cell.length_a   1.000
_cell.length_b   1.000
_cell.length_c   1.000
_cell.angle_alpha   90.00
_cell.angle_beta   90.00
_cell.angle_gamma   90.00
#
_symmetry.space_group_name_H-M   'P 1'
#
loop_
_entity.id
_entity.type
_entity.pdbx_description
1 polymer ?
#
loop_
_entity_poly.entity_id
_entity_poly.type
_entity_poly.pdbx_seq_one_letter_code
_entity_poly.pdbx_strand_id
1 'polypeptide(L)'
;MKLPSLKIRNLESRYPVIQAGMGVRIGMAELASAVIRNGGYGTIASVGIGDVERGKIRFVEECNENFALEIRKARELAEGRKPLGVNVMVALSNYEEIVRTAVAEGVDYIISGAGLPLPLPEYVGDADVALIPVISSGRAFEVVVKTWLCKYSRKPDAVIIEGP
;
A
#
# COMPACT_ATOMS: atom_id res chain seq x y z
N MET A 1 6.95 -30.12 1.90
CA MET A 1 6.36 -29.43 0.74
C MET A 1 7.04 -28.07 0.62
N LYS A 2 7.64 -27.71 -0.52
CA LYS A 2 8.28 -26.39 -0.72
C LYS A 2 7.19 -25.44 -1.25
N LEU A 3 6.91 -24.39 -0.49
CA LEU A 3 5.98 -23.35 -0.96
C LEU A 3 6.61 -22.57 -2.13
N PRO A 4 5.81 -22.15 -3.13
CA PRO A 4 6.31 -21.30 -4.21
C PRO A 4 6.68 -19.92 -3.68
N SER A 5 7.56 -19.21 -4.38
CA SER A 5 7.75 -17.76 -4.18
C SER A 5 6.57 -16.96 -4.76
N LEU A 6 6.36 -15.75 -4.25
CA LEU A 6 5.43 -14.79 -4.86
C LEU A 6 6.23 -13.72 -5.57
N LYS A 7 5.90 -13.49 -6.85
CA LYS A 7 6.53 -12.47 -7.67
C LYS A 7 5.49 -11.50 -8.22
N ILE A 8 5.70 -10.21 -7.96
CA ILE A 8 4.91 -9.09 -8.52
C ILE A 8 5.90 -8.12 -9.16
N ARG A 9 5.90 -7.98 -10.48
CA ARG A 9 6.93 -7.25 -11.24
C ARG A 9 8.34 -7.76 -10.92
N ASN A 10 9.19 -6.86 -10.42
CA ASN A 10 10.56 -7.12 -9.98
C ASN A 10 10.67 -7.45 -8.48
N LEU A 11 9.55 -7.43 -7.75
CA LEU A 11 9.50 -7.78 -6.34
C LEU A 11 9.30 -9.28 -6.18
N GLU A 12 10.08 -9.91 -5.33
CA GLU A 12 9.97 -11.33 -5.05
C GLU A 12 10.09 -11.59 -3.54
N SER A 13 9.19 -12.41 -3.02
CA SER A 13 9.23 -12.92 -1.65
C SER A 13 9.45 -14.42 -1.62
N ARG A 14 10.08 -14.90 -0.55
CA ARG A 14 10.35 -16.33 -0.36
C ARG A 14 9.07 -17.16 -0.25
N TYR A 15 8.04 -16.59 0.37
CA TYR A 15 6.75 -17.23 0.61
C TYR A 15 5.63 -16.45 -0.06
N PRO A 16 4.56 -17.12 -0.54
CA PRO A 16 3.43 -16.46 -1.18
C PRO A 16 2.48 -15.84 -0.12
N VAL A 17 3.03 -14.96 0.70
CA VAL A 17 2.30 -14.32 1.79
C VAL A 17 2.46 -12.81 1.69
N ILE A 18 1.33 -12.12 1.67
CA ILE A 18 1.25 -10.67 1.79
C ILE A 18 0.54 -10.37 3.12
N GLN A 19 1.16 -9.56 3.97
CA GLN A 19 0.50 -9.08 5.18
C GLN A 19 -0.65 -8.16 4.78
N ALA A 20 -1.84 -8.38 5.34
CA ALA A 20 -2.96 -7.47 5.18
C ALA A 20 -2.67 -6.15 5.92
N GLY A 21 -2.89 -5.03 5.25
CA GLY A 21 -2.80 -3.71 5.86
C GLY A 21 -4.08 -3.39 6.65
N MET A 22 -4.38 -4.17 7.67
CA MET A 22 -5.60 -4.05 8.45
C MET A 22 -5.35 -3.58 9.88
N GLY A 23 -6.39 -2.95 10.42
CA GLY A 23 -6.44 -2.54 11.81
C GLY A 23 -5.76 -1.20 12.08
N VAL A 24 -6.43 -0.40 12.90
CA VAL A 24 -5.91 0.88 13.38
C VAL A 24 -4.69 0.60 14.24
N ARG A 25 -3.52 1.09 13.82
CA ARG A 25 -2.22 0.95 14.51
C ARG A 25 -1.75 -0.50 14.75
N ILE A 26 -2.21 -1.48 13.96
CA ILE A 26 -1.74 -2.87 14.04
C ILE A 26 -0.71 -3.15 12.96
N GLY A 27 -1.03 -2.85 11.70
CA GLY A 27 -0.13 -3.01 10.56
C GLY A 27 0.91 -1.89 10.50
N MET A 28 1.79 -1.82 11.49
CA MET A 28 2.82 -0.78 11.63
C MET A 28 4.22 -1.32 11.30
N ALA A 29 5.24 -0.50 11.50
CA ALA A 29 6.62 -0.78 11.14
C ALA A 29 7.17 -2.12 11.67
N GLU A 30 6.87 -2.43 12.93
CA GLU A 30 7.34 -3.65 13.59
C GLU A 30 6.81 -4.92 12.91
N LEU A 31 5.48 -4.95 12.64
CA LEU A 31 4.86 -6.10 12.01
C LEU A 31 5.31 -6.23 10.56
N ALA A 32 5.28 -5.13 9.80
CA ALA A 32 5.69 -5.13 8.40
C ALA A 32 7.15 -5.60 8.23
N SER A 33 8.07 -5.08 9.04
CA SER A 33 9.48 -5.48 9.02
C SER A 33 9.69 -6.93 9.42
N ALA A 34 8.94 -7.43 10.43
CA ALA A 34 9.00 -8.83 10.82
C ALA A 34 8.55 -9.77 9.69
N VAL A 35 7.49 -9.42 8.95
CA VAL A 35 7.03 -10.18 7.78
C VAL A 35 8.09 -10.19 6.69
N ILE A 36 8.69 -9.04 6.37
CA ILE A 36 9.75 -8.94 5.35
C ILE A 36 10.96 -9.81 5.74
N ARG A 37 11.43 -9.71 6.98
CA ARG A 37 12.58 -10.49 7.46
C ARG A 37 12.33 -12.00 7.40
N ASN A 38 11.07 -12.42 7.50
CA ASN A 38 10.67 -13.82 7.38
C ASN A 38 10.27 -14.21 5.93
N GLY A 39 10.46 -13.35 4.96
CA GLY A 39 10.34 -13.67 3.54
C GLY A 39 8.92 -13.53 2.96
N GLY A 40 8.07 -12.66 3.54
CA GLY A 40 6.79 -12.24 3.01
C GLY A 40 6.81 -10.79 2.50
N TYR A 41 5.68 -10.30 2.03
CA TYR A 41 5.43 -8.90 1.69
C TYR A 41 4.93 -8.16 2.93
N GLY A 42 5.70 -7.21 3.45
CA GLY A 42 5.32 -6.41 4.62
C GLY A 42 4.53 -5.17 4.23
N THR A 43 3.38 -4.95 4.87
CA THR A 43 2.45 -3.86 4.53
C THR A 43 2.18 -2.98 5.74
N ILE A 44 2.33 -1.67 5.60
CA ILE A 44 1.92 -0.69 6.61
C ILE A 44 0.51 -0.21 6.30
N ALA A 45 -0.36 -0.19 7.31
CA ALA A 45 -1.70 0.37 7.19
C ALA A 45 -1.68 1.88 7.40
N SER A 46 -2.26 2.65 6.48
CA SER A 46 -2.32 4.10 6.58
C SER A 46 -3.39 4.61 7.57
N VAL A 47 -4.29 3.74 8.01
CA VAL A 47 -5.43 4.12 8.85
C VAL A 47 -5.01 4.29 10.30
N GLY A 48 -5.41 5.44 10.92
CA GLY A 48 -5.24 5.69 12.34
C GLY A 48 -3.82 6.09 12.76
N ILE A 49 -3.01 6.56 11.84
CA ILE A 49 -1.63 7.00 12.13
C ILE A 49 -1.58 8.39 12.77
N GLY A 50 -2.62 9.21 12.64
CA GLY A 50 -2.70 10.53 13.26
C GLY A 50 -3.26 10.51 14.68
N ASP A 51 -2.98 11.56 15.45
CA ASP A 51 -3.57 11.77 16.77
C ASP A 51 -4.96 12.42 16.64
N VAL A 52 -6.00 11.70 17.07
CA VAL A 52 -7.41 12.11 16.95
C VAL A 52 -7.75 13.31 17.85
N GLU A 53 -6.93 13.61 18.85
CA GLU A 53 -7.20 14.66 19.84
C GLU A 53 -6.82 16.08 19.40
N ARG A 54 -6.05 16.24 18.33
CA ARG A 54 -5.61 17.54 17.82
C ARG A 54 -6.37 17.96 16.56
N GLY A 55 -7.20 18.99 16.67
CA GLY A 55 -8.12 19.55 15.68
C GLY A 55 -7.77 19.40 14.17
N LYS A 56 -8.80 19.34 13.34
CA LYS A 56 -8.80 18.86 11.93
C LYS A 56 -7.74 19.42 10.97
N ILE A 57 -7.17 20.59 11.19
CA ILE A 57 -6.21 21.22 10.25
C ILE A 57 -4.79 20.64 10.41
N ARG A 58 -4.38 20.32 11.62
CA ARG A 58 -3.09 19.68 11.89
C ARG A 58 -3.12 18.16 11.72
N PHE A 59 -4.31 17.56 11.72
CA PHE A 59 -4.47 16.11 11.64
C PHE A 59 -3.91 15.52 10.33
N VAL A 60 -4.09 16.17 9.18
CA VAL A 60 -3.60 15.68 7.89
C VAL A 60 -2.07 15.75 7.81
N GLU A 61 -1.47 16.87 8.24
CA GLU A 61 -0.02 17.05 8.25
C GLU A 61 0.65 16.06 9.20
N GLU A 62 0.15 15.94 10.44
CA GLU A 62 0.65 14.98 11.43
C GLU A 62 0.46 13.51 10.98
N CYS A 63 -0.63 13.19 10.28
CA CYS A 63 -0.83 11.88 9.69
C CYS A 63 0.25 11.56 8.66
N ASN A 64 0.55 12.48 7.77
CA ASN A 64 1.53 12.27 6.70
C ASN A 64 2.95 12.16 7.27
N GLU A 65 3.31 13.00 8.25
CA GLU A 65 4.61 12.93 8.93
C GLU A 65 4.79 11.60 9.68
N ASN A 66 3.79 11.21 10.48
CA ASN A 66 3.82 9.95 11.21
C ASN A 66 3.84 8.74 10.27
N PHE A 67 3.14 8.83 9.13
CA PHE A 67 3.15 7.78 8.12
C PHE A 67 4.52 7.63 7.46
N ALA A 68 5.16 8.75 7.12
CA ALA A 68 6.53 8.75 6.62
C ALA A 68 7.51 8.15 7.63
N LEU A 69 7.40 8.51 8.91
CA LEU A 69 8.22 7.96 9.99
C LEU A 69 8.05 6.45 10.13
N GLU A 70 6.82 5.93 10.04
CA GLU A 70 6.56 4.49 10.10
C GLU A 70 7.17 3.74 8.90
N ILE A 71 7.12 4.31 7.69
CA ILE A 71 7.76 3.72 6.51
C ILE A 71 9.27 3.66 6.69
N ARG A 72 9.91 4.75 7.14
CA ARG A 72 11.35 4.80 7.40
C ARG A 72 11.76 3.80 8.47
N LYS A 73 11.02 3.75 9.59
CA LYS A 73 11.24 2.79 10.68
C LYS A 73 11.12 1.34 10.20
N ALA A 74 10.10 1.03 9.39
CA ALA A 74 9.94 -0.31 8.83
C ALA A 74 11.12 -0.70 7.94
N ARG A 75 11.61 0.22 7.13
CA ARG A 75 12.75 -0.02 6.24
C ARG A 75 14.06 -0.24 7.03
N GLU A 76 14.25 0.52 8.10
CA GLU A 76 15.39 0.33 9.01
C GLU A 76 15.32 -1.04 9.70
N LEU A 77 14.19 -1.35 10.32
CA LEU A 77 13.96 -2.63 11.00
C LEU A 77 14.02 -3.85 10.07
N ALA A 78 13.67 -3.66 8.79
CA ALA A 78 13.82 -4.69 7.75
C ALA A 78 15.25 -4.78 7.20
N GLU A 79 16.22 -3.98 7.69
CA GLU A 79 17.60 -3.95 7.22
C GLU A 79 17.70 -3.66 5.71
N GLY A 80 16.83 -2.78 5.19
CA GLY A 80 16.73 -2.48 3.76
C GLY A 80 16.15 -3.59 2.88
N ARG A 81 15.71 -4.71 3.46
CA ARG A 81 15.09 -5.81 2.71
C ARG A 81 13.75 -5.40 2.12
N LYS A 82 13.38 -6.04 1.03
CA LYS A 82 12.14 -5.84 0.26
C LYS A 82 11.30 -7.12 0.27
N PRO A 83 9.99 -7.04 -0.10
CA PRO A 83 9.24 -5.83 -0.45
C PRO A 83 8.54 -5.18 0.76
N LEU A 84 8.58 -3.85 0.84
CA LEU A 84 7.83 -3.04 1.80
C LEU A 84 6.78 -2.23 1.06
N GLY A 85 5.53 -2.36 1.45
CA GLY A 85 4.43 -1.61 0.86
C GLY A 85 3.50 -0.98 1.88
N VAL A 86 2.47 -0.34 1.38
CA VAL A 86 1.43 0.31 2.17
C VAL A 86 0.05 -0.10 1.69
N ASN A 87 -0.92 -0.06 2.61
CA ASN A 87 -2.34 -0.18 2.28
C ASN A 87 -3.04 1.16 2.54
N VAL A 88 -3.65 1.73 1.50
CA VAL A 88 -4.31 3.04 1.54
C VAL A 88 -5.77 2.90 1.15
N MET A 89 -6.68 3.37 2.01
CA MET A 89 -8.12 3.35 1.74
C MET A 89 -8.51 4.54 0.88
N VAL A 90 -9.20 4.29 -0.25
CA VAL A 90 -9.73 5.34 -1.14
C VAL A 90 -10.69 6.30 -0.43
N ALA A 91 -11.41 5.79 0.56
CA ALA A 91 -12.39 6.56 1.33
C ALA A 91 -11.77 7.63 2.27
N LEU A 92 -10.46 7.67 2.43
CA LEU A 92 -9.79 8.67 3.26
C LEU A 92 -9.80 10.04 2.57
N SER A 93 -10.10 11.09 3.33
CA SER A 93 -10.13 12.47 2.83
C SER A 93 -8.77 12.98 2.35
N ASN A 94 -7.69 12.39 2.87
CA ASN A 94 -6.29 12.69 2.52
C ASN A 94 -5.64 11.59 1.68
N TYR A 95 -6.44 10.90 0.86
CA TYR A 95 -5.97 9.77 0.03
C TYR A 95 -4.79 10.14 -0.86
N GLU A 96 -4.88 11.26 -1.58
CA GLU A 96 -3.82 11.74 -2.47
C GLU A 96 -2.51 11.99 -1.71
N GLU A 97 -2.58 12.73 -0.61
CA GLU A 97 -1.42 13.11 0.19
C GLU A 97 -0.71 11.88 0.76
N ILE A 98 -1.47 10.89 1.25
CA ILE A 98 -0.92 9.63 1.75
C ILE A 98 -0.22 8.84 0.63
N VAL A 99 -0.83 8.76 -0.56
CA VAL A 99 -0.22 8.08 -1.70
C VAL A 99 1.09 8.78 -2.11
N ARG A 100 1.07 10.12 -2.22
CA ARG A 100 2.28 10.90 -2.55
C ARG A 100 3.37 10.76 -1.49
N THR A 101 2.99 10.74 -0.21
CA THR A 101 3.94 10.49 0.90
C THR A 101 4.57 9.09 0.77
N ALA A 102 3.77 8.06 0.53
CA ALA A 102 4.26 6.70 0.33
C ALA A 102 5.27 6.61 -0.83
N VAL A 103 4.96 7.26 -1.95
CA VAL A 103 5.86 7.33 -3.13
C VAL A 103 7.15 8.06 -2.78
N ALA A 104 7.08 9.21 -2.10
CA ALA A 104 8.25 9.97 -1.68
C ALA A 104 9.17 9.19 -0.73
N GLU A 105 8.60 8.36 0.14
CA GLU A 105 9.32 7.47 1.05
C GLU A 105 9.81 6.17 0.37
N GLY A 106 9.58 6.01 -0.93
CA GLY A 106 10.14 4.94 -1.74
C GLY A 106 9.58 3.55 -1.40
N VAL A 107 8.27 3.42 -1.15
CA VAL A 107 7.64 2.11 -0.98
C VAL A 107 7.72 1.29 -2.26
N ASP A 108 7.77 -0.03 -2.14
CA ASP A 108 7.91 -0.93 -3.28
C ASP A 108 6.54 -1.23 -3.93
N TYR A 109 5.45 -1.15 -3.17
CA TYR A 109 4.09 -1.37 -3.67
C TYR A 109 3.03 -0.62 -2.86
N ILE A 110 1.89 -0.34 -3.50
CA ILE A 110 0.70 0.25 -2.88
C ILE A 110 -0.49 -0.66 -3.12
N ILE A 111 -1.09 -1.13 -2.02
CA ILE A 111 -2.41 -1.77 -2.02
C ILE A 111 -3.45 -0.68 -1.80
N SER A 112 -4.52 -0.66 -2.59
CA SER A 112 -5.57 0.34 -2.41
C SER A 112 -6.96 -0.25 -2.60
N GLY A 113 -7.82 -0.04 -1.61
CA GLY A 113 -9.17 -0.56 -1.52
C GLY A 113 -10.11 0.37 -0.75
N ALA A 114 -11.21 -0.17 -0.21
CA ALA A 114 -12.30 0.60 0.37
C ALA A 114 -12.86 1.66 -0.60
N GLY A 115 -13.08 1.25 -1.83
CA GLY A 115 -13.48 2.02 -3.00
C GLY A 115 -12.64 1.66 -4.22
N LEU A 116 -13.02 2.19 -5.40
CA LEU A 116 -12.25 1.96 -6.62
C LEU A 116 -11.10 2.97 -6.71
N PRO A 117 -9.83 2.54 -6.72
CA PRO A 117 -8.68 3.43 -6.71
C PRO A 117 -8.39 4.01 -8.11
N LEU A 118 -9.39 4.65 -8.74
CA LEU A 118 -9.31 5.12 -10.11
C LEU A 118 -8.19 6.16 -10.32
N PRO A 119 -7.92 7.11 -9.40
CA PRO A 119 -6.87 8.10 -9.58
C PRO A 119 -5.49 7.64 -9.10
N LEU A 120 -5.34 6.42 -8.56
CA LEU A 120 -4.08 5.96 -7.98
C LEU A 120 -2.87 6.12 -8.91
N PRO A 121 -2.93 5.76 -10.23
CA PRO A 121 -1.80 5.97 -11.13
C PRO A 121 -1.38 7.43 -11.29
N GLU A 122 -2.33 8.37 -11.23
CA GLU A 122 -2.07 9.81 -11.31
C GLU A 122 -1.23 10.30 -10.11
N TYR A 123 -1.57 9.83 -8.91
CA TYR A 123 -0.87 10.23 -7.69
C TYR A 123 0.52 9.60 -7.56
N VAL A 124 0.69 8.42 -8.14
CA VAL A 124 1.98 7.72 -8.18
C VAL A 124 2.91 8.26 -9.28
N GLY A 125 2.34 8.74 -10.40
CA GLY A 125 3.11 9.24 -11.53
C GLY A 125 4.04 8.17 -12.13
N ASP A 126 5.26 8.59 -12.46
CA ASP A 126 6.28 7.73 -13.09
C ASP A 126 7.12 6.91 -12.10
N ALA A 127 6.77 6.92 -10.81
CA ALA A 127 7.52 6.19 -9.80
C ALA A 127 7.44 4.66 -10.04
N ASP A 128 8.55 3.97 -9.78
CA ASP A 128 8.65 2.50 -9.90
C ASP A 128 8.02 1.80 -8.70
N VAL A 129 6.69 1.94 -8.55
CA VAL A 129 5.90 1.37 -7.47
C VAL A 129 4.86 0.43 -8.06
N ALA A 130 4.73 -0.78 -7.52
CA ALA A 130 3.70 -1.73 -7.95
C ALA A 130 2.33 -1.33 -7.41
N LEU A 131 1.30 -1.32 -8.28
CA LEU A 131 -0.06 -0.90 -7.94
C LEU A 131 -0.99 -2.10 -7.87
N ILE A 132 -1.59 -2.29 -6.70
CA ILE A 132 -2.38 -3.48 -6.36
C ILE A 132 -3.77 -3.04 -5.87
N PRO A 133 -4.78 -2.91 -6.76
CA PRO A 133 -6.14 -2.62 -6.34
C PRO A 133 -6.77 -3.80 -5.60
N VAL A 134 -7.58 -3.49 -4.59
CA VAL A 134 -8.48 -4.45 -3.93
C VAL A 134 -9.86 -4.34 -4.58
N ILE A 135 -10.40 -5.46 -5.01
CA ILE A 135 -11.69 -5.53 -5.69
C ILE A 135 -12.54 -6.69 -5.15
N SER A 136 -13.87 -6.55 -5.23
CA SER A 136 -14.82 -7.59 -4.81
C SER A 136 -15.57 -8.24 -5.99
N SER A 137 -15.36 -7.80 -7.23
CA SER A 137 -16.08 -8.33 -8.39
C SER A 137 -15.31 -8.15 -9.70
N GLY A 138 -15.60 -9.00 -10.69
CA GLY A 138 -15.08 -8.85 -12.04
C GLY A 138 -15.44 -7.51 -12.70
N ARG A 139 -16.65 -6.99 -12.42
CA ARG A 139 -17.08 -5.68 -12.92
C ARG A 139 -16.23 -4.55 -12.35
N ALA A 140 -15.92 -4.59 -11.06
CA ALA A 140 -15.03 -3.63 -10.43
C ALA A 140 -13.64 -3.66 -11.07
N PHE A 141 -13.11 -4.86 -11.32
CA PHE A 141 -11.83 -5.04 -12.02
C PHE A 141 -11.85 -4.41 -13.43
N GLU A 142 -12.88 -4.69 -14.23
CA GLU A 142 -13.00 -4.10 -15.57
C GLU A 142 -13.00 -2.58 -15.53
N VAL A 143 -13.71 -1.96 -14.58
CA VAL A 143 -13.76 -0.49 -14.43
C VAL A 143 -12.38 0.06 -14.11
N VAL A 144 -11.67 -0.54 -13.16
CA VAL A 144 -10.31 -0.11 -12.79
C VAL A 144 -9.37 -0.22 -14.00
N VAL A 145 -9.32 -1.40 -14.65
CA VAL A 145 -8.42 -1.65 -15.79
C VAL A 145 -8.70 -0.71 -16.94
N LYS A 146 -9.98 -0.55 -17.33
CA LYS A 146 -10.37 0.36 -18.41
C LYS A 146 -9.98 1.80 -18.10
N THR A 147 -10.26 2.26 -16.89
CA THR A 147 -9.94 3.64 -16.48
C THR A 147 -8.44 3.88 -16.49
N TRP A 148 -7.66 2.97 -15.89
CA TRP A 148 -6.22 3.11 -15.83
C TRP A 148 -5.55 3.06 -17.21
N LEU A 149 -6.00 2.16 -18.09
CA LEU A 149 -5.51 2.08 -19.46
C LEU A 149 -5.84 3.33 -20.27
N CYS A 150 -7.10 3.79 -20.21
CA CYS A 150 -7.53 4.94 -21.01
C CYS A 150 -6.92 6.27 -20.55
N LYS A 151 -6.77 6.47 -19.24
CA LYS A 151 -6.32 7.76 -18.70
C LYS A 151 -4.81 7.83 -18.47
N TYR A 152 -4.19 6.73 -18.08
CA TYR A 152 -2.81 6.71 -17.58
C TYR A 152 -1.89 5.73 -18.32
N SER A 153 -2.42 5.02 -19.33
CA SER A 153 -1.68 3.97 -20.06
C SER A 153 -1.03 2.93 -19.13
N ARG A 154 -1.65 2.67 -17.98
CA ARG A 154 -1.16 1.77 -16.94
C ARG A 154 -2.12 0.61 -16.68
N LYS A 155 -1.56 -0.54 -16.27
CA LYS A 155 -2.33 -1.70 -15.79
C LYS A 155 -2.01 -1.94 -14.31
N PRO A 156 -2.93 -2.58 -13.55
CA PRO A 156 -2.58 -3.15 -12.25
C PRO A 156 -1.44 -4.16 -12.37
N ASP A 157 -0.51 -4.15 -11.42
CA ASP A 157 0.61 -5.09 -11.38
C ASP A 157 0.21 -6.43 -10.73
N ALA A 158 -0.77 -6.38 -9.84
CA ALA A 158 -1.50 -7.50 -9.25
C ALA A 158 -2.89 -7.03 -8.81
N VAL A 159 -3.72 -7.94 -8.37
CA VAL A 159 -5.07 -7.66 -7.86
C VAL A 159 -5.31 -8.50 -6.61
N ILE A 160 -5.85 -7.88 -5.56
CA ILE A 160 -6.38 -8.58 -4.40
C ILE A 160 -7.89 -8.72 -4.58
N ILE A 161 -8.38 -9.94 -4.47
CA ILE A 161 -9.82 -10.23 -4.49
C ILE A 161 -10.27 -10.44 -3.06
N GLU A 162 -11.15 -9.56 -2.61
CA GLU A 162 -11.72 -9.61 -1.27
C GLU A 162 -13.20 -9.97 -1.37
N GLY A 163 -13.64 -10.90 -0.55
CA GLY A 163 -15.06 -11.25 -0.44
C GLY A 163 -15.89 -10.14 0.21
N PRO A 164 -17.23 -10.26 0.15
CA PRO A 164 -18.15 -9.36 0.82
C PRO A 164 -18.07 -9.50 2.34
#